data_718b24249dc2fb5bf1aaba1c3999885c
#
_entry.id   718b24249dc2fb5bf1aaba1c3999885c
#
_cell.length_a   1.000
_cell.length_b   1.000
_cell.length_c   1.000
_cell.angle_alpha   90.00
_cell.angle_beta   90.00
_cell.angle_gamma   90.00
#
_symmetry.space_group_name_H-M   'P 1'
#
loop_
_entity.id
_entity.type
_entity.pdbx_description
1 polymer ?
#
loop_
_entity_poly.entity_id
_entity_poly.type
_entity_poly.pdbx_seq_one_letter_code
_entity_poly.pdbx_strand_id
1 'polypeptide(L)'
;RSHIGFGHFDRARLGRWVEWMRTERGYSDRTIMLRMTTMRVFLDHAGLEHPALTTLGNDAAGIRVKPPARKPVDHLGEEHTKALLTAWGTGDAKSRRNRMLLILMYDTAARIGELAALTIADVGMDKPARVTLTGKRGKSRVVPLGERTRTHLAAYLEEFHPGPSMRDGDRPLFHSTRNGAIQPLSVDRIDEILKTAAARARRGTCPSMPERVHCHLIRRTRAMDLYQQGVPLPLIMQLLGHESMSTTSAFYAFATLDMMRKAVDAANPGPCLLYT
;
A
#
# COMPACT_ATOMS: atom_id res chain seq x y z
N ARG A 1 12.15 35.70 -21.67
CA ARG A 1 11.17 34.85 -20.95
C ARG A 1 9.79 35.25 -21.47
N SER A 2 9.16 34.41 -22.32
CA SER A 2 7.80 34.63 -22.79
C SER A 2 6.83 34.49 -21.61
N HIS A 3 6.02 35.51 -21.35
CA HIS A 3 4.97 35.45 -20.35
C HIS A 3 3.93 34.42 -20.78
N ILE A 4 3.67 33.42 -19.93
CA ILE A 4 2.58 32.47 -20.12
C ILE A 4 1.32 33.10 -19.55
N GLY A 5 0.36 33.46 -20.44
CA GLY A 5 -0.98 33.94 -20.05
C GLY A 5 -2.04 32.86 -20.29
N PHE A 6 -3.24 33.08 -19.76
CA PHE A 6 -4.35 32.12 -19.89
C PHE A 6 -4.70 31.78 -21.35
N GLY A 7 -4.51 32.69 -22.32
CA GLY A 7 -4.71 32.38 -23.72
C GLY A 7 -3.82 31.27 -24.31
N HIS A 8 -2.84 30.78 -23.53
CA HIS A 8 -2.00 29.65 -23.94
C HIS A 8 -2.61 28.28 -23.54
N PHE A 9 -3.76 28.24 -22.90
CA PHE A 9 -4.41 27.01 -22.44
C PHE A 9 -5.64 26.62 -23.26
N ASP A 10 -5.73 27.12 -24.51
CA ASP A 10 -6.78 26.70 -25.43
C ASP A 10 -6.68 25.20 -25.79
N ARG A 11 -7.79 24.65 -26.29
CA ARG A 11 -7.88 23.22 -26.64
C ARG A 11 -6.80 22.75 -27.61
N ALA A 12 -6.42 23.58 -28.57
CA ALA A 12 -5.43 23.23 -29.60
C ALA A 12 -4.03 23.12 -28.97
N ARG A 13 -3.67 24.08 -28.11
CA ARG A 13 -2.35 24.08 -27.42
C ARG A 13 -2.27 22.97 -26.40
N LEU A 14 -3.32 22.72 -25.61
CA LEU A 14 -3.34 21.60 -24.69
C LEU A 14 -3.29 20.26 -25.43
N GLY A 15 -3.90 20.14 -26.58
CA GLY A 15 -3.79 18.96 -27.43
C GLY A 15 -2.34 18.72 -27.91
N ARG A 16 -1.68 19.78 -28.39
CA ARG A 16 -0.25 19.72 -28.76
C ARG A 16 0.65 19.37 -27.55
N TRP A 17 0.31 19.86 -26.37
CA TRP A 17 1.05 19.52 -25.15
C TRP A 17 0.90 18.04 -24.78
N VAL A 18 -0.30 17.45 -24.94
CA VAL A 18 -0.51 16.01 -24.76
C VAL A 18 0.34 15.21 -25.75
N GLU A 19 0.36 15.62 -27.03
CA GLU A 19 1.17 14.94 -28.04
C GLU A 19 2.66 15.06 -27.76
N TRP A 20 3.15 16.25 -27.42
CA TRP A 20 4.53 16.47 -27.00
C TRP A 20 4.94 15.62 -25.80
N MET A 21 4.03 15.48 -24.80
CA MET A 21 4.28 14.59 -23.65
C MET A 21 4.45 13.13 -24.10
N ARG A 22 3.74 12.72 -25.12
CA ARG A 22 3.79 11.36 -25.65
C ARG A 22 5.01 11.12 -26.52
N THR A 23 5.25 11.98 -27.49
CA THR A 23 6.28 11.79 -28.53
C THR A 23 7.68 12.21 -28.06
N GLU A 24 7.81 13.41 -27.52
CA GLU A 24 9.12 13.98 -27.17
C GLU A 24 9.58 13.57 -25.77
N ARG A 25 8.63 13.43 -24.80
CA ARG A 25 8.98 13.09 -23.43
C ARG A 25 8.81 11.61 -23.11
N GLY A 26 8.17 10.83 -23.98
CA GLY A 26 7.93 9.39 -23.77
C GLY A 26 7.13 9.07 -22.51
N TYR A 27 6.25 10.00 -22.06
CA TYR A 27 5.47 9.76 -20.85
C TYR A 27 4.40 8.69 -21.07
N SER A 28 4.21 7.86 -20.06
CA SER A 28 3.12 6.88 -20.08
C SER A 28 1.75 7.56 -20.11
N ASP A 29 0.74 6.91 -20.70
CA ASP A 29 -0.65 7.40 -20.71
C ASP A 29 -1.15 7.74 -19.30
N ARG A 30 -0.75 6.98 -18.28
CA ARG A 30 -1.05 7.27 -16.87
C ARG A 30 -0.47 8.61 -16.41
N THR A 31 0.76 8.91 -16.77
CA THR A 31 1.43 10.17 -16.42
C THR A 31 0.76 11.34 -17.14
N ILE A 32 0.44 11.16 -18.43
CA ILE A 32 -0.25 12.17 -19.25
C ILE A 32 -1.63 12.45 -18.66
N MET A 33 -2.39 11.41 -18.33
CA MET A 33 -3.72 11.53 -17.72
C MET A 33 -3.67 12.28 -16.39
N LEU A 34 -2.68 11.99 -15.53
CA LEU A 34 -2.51 12.69 -14.25
C LEU A 34 -2.23 14.19 -14.46
N ARG A 35 -1.31 14.54 -15.38
CA ARG A 35 -0.97 15.92 -15.71
C ARG A 35 -2.17 16.67 -16.30
N MET A 36 -2.94 16.03 -17.18
CA MET A 36 -4.16 16.61 -17.73
C MET A 36 -5.25 16.80 -16.65
N THR A 37 -5.38 15.86 -15.71
CA THR A 37 -6.29 16.01 -14.57
C THR A 37 -5.90 17.23 -13.71
N THR A 38 -4.62 17.40 -13.39
CA THR A 38 -4.12 18.57 -12.65
C THR A 38 -4.40 19.87 -13.42
N MET A 39 -4.18 19.88 -14.74
CA MET A 39 -4.45 21.03 -15.58
C MET A 39 -5.94 21.39 -15.60
N ARG A 40 -6.83 20.40 -15.70
CA ARG A 40 -8.29 20.61 -15.63
C ARG A 40 -8.71 21.23 -14.32
N VAL A 41 -8.28 20.65 -13.18
CA VAL A 41 -8.60 21.20 -11.85
C VAL A 41 -8.11 22.64 -11.70
N PHE A 42 -6.93 22.95 -12.23
CA PHE A 42 -6.39 24.32 -12.22
C PHE A 42 -7.26 25.29 -13.05
N LEU A 43 -7.63 24.89 -14.27
CA LEU A 43 -8.44 25.76 -15.15
C LEU A 43 -9.88 25.90 -14.65
N ASP A 44 -10.45 24.85 -14.06
CA ASP A 44 -11.78 24.89 -13.43
C ASP A 44 -11.77 25.88 -12.24
N HIS A 45 -10.72 25.81 -11.39
CA HIS A 45 -10.57 26.78 -10.29
C HIS A 45 -10.38 28.22 -10.81
N ALA A 46 -9.55 28.40 -11.84
CA ALA A 46 -9.38 29.73 -12.47
C ALA A 46 -10.71 30.27 -13.04
N GLY A 47 -11.56 29.40 -13.58
CA GLY A 47 -12.90 29.74 -14.07
C GLY A 47 -13.87 30.16 -12.95
N LEU A 48 -13.72 29.60 -11.73
CA LEU A 48 -14.49 30.03 -10.55
C LEU A 48 -14.08 31.42 -10.09
N GLU A 49 -12.79 31.74 -10.10
CA GLU A 49 -12.26 33.05 -9.71
C GLU A 49 -12.52 34.12 -10.79
N HIS A 50 -12.47 33.73 -12.06
CA HIS A 50 -12.59 34.60 -13.22
C HIS A 50 -13.53 33.96 -14.26
N PRO A 51 -14.85 34.33 -14.26
CA PRO A 51 -15.83 33.69 -15.16
C PRO A 51 -15.49 33.72 -16.66
N ALA A 52 -14.71 34.71 -17.10
CA ALA A 52 -14.24 34.81 -18.48
C ALA A 52 -13.31 33.65 -18.89
N LEU A 53 -12.77 32.87 -17.91
CA LEU A 53 -11.88 31.75 -18.14
C LEU A 53 -12.58 30.39 -18.11
N THR A 54 -13.89 30.34 -17.84
CA THR A 54 -14.67 29.09 -17.75
C THR A 54 -14.59 28.25 -19.02
N THR A 55 -14.49 28.86 -20.18
CA THR A 55 -14.34 28.17 -21.48
C THR A 55 -13.06 27.33 -21.54
N LEU A 56 -11.97 27.74 -20.86
CA LEU A 56 -10.70 27.01 -20.84
C LEU A 56 -10.82 25.70 -20.05
N GLY A 57 -11.59 25.67 -18.96
CA GLY A 57 -11.90 24.45 -18.21
C GLY A 57 -12.67 23.46 -19.10
N ASN A 58 -13.70 23.92 -19.81
CA ASN A 58 -14.46 23.12 -20.77
C ASN A 58 -13.57 22.60 -21.91
N ASP A 59 -12.69 23.42 -22.45
CA ASP A 59 -11.74 23.03 -23.48
C ASP A 59 -10.79 21.91 -23.00
N ALA A 60 -10.24 22.06 -21.79
CA ALA A 60 -9.40 21.05 -21.17
C ALA A 60 -10.16 19.75 -20.86
N ALA A 61 -11.42 19.82 -20.44
CA ALA A 61 -12.27 18.67 -20.22
C ALA A 61 -12.56 17.90 -21.53
N GLY A 62 -12.66 18.61 -22.65
CA GLY A 62 -12.90 18.04 -23.98
C GLY A 62 -11.71 17.23 -24.57
N ILE A 63 -10.51 17.35 -23.98
CA ILE A 63 -9.34 16.60 -24.45
C ILE A 63 -9.38 15.18 -23.88
N ARG A 64 -9.53 14.20 -24.75
CA ARG A 64 -9.50 12.77 -24.36
C ARG A 64 -8.07 12.25 -24.32
N VAL A 65 -7.63 11.79 -23.16
CA VAL A 65 -6.40 11.03 -23.00
C VAL A 65 -6.77 9.56 -22.91
N LYS A 66 -6.08 8.71 -23.67
CA LYS A 66 -6.30 7.27 -23.64
C LYS A 66 -6.08 6.75 -22.21
N PRO A 67 -7.05 6.03 -21.62
CA PRO A 67 -6.84 5.44 -20.31
C PRO A 67 -5.71 4.40 -20.40
N PRO A 68 -4.84 4.31 -19.37
CA PRO A 68 -3.79 3.31 -19.36
C PRO A 68 -4.40 1.90 -19.39
N ALA A 69 -3.73 0.99 -20.10
CA ALA A 69 -4.12 -0.42 -20.08
C ALA A 69 -4.12 -0.95 -18.65
N ARG A 70 -5.18 -1.70 -18.29
CA ARG A 70 -5.23 -2.37 -16.98
C ARG A 70 -4.16 -3.46 -16.96
N LYS A 71 -3.18 -3.29 -16.09
CA LYS A 71 -2.16 -4.32 -15.82
C LYS A 71 -2.60 -5.16 -14.64
N PRO A 72 -2.22 -6.45 -14.58
CA PRO A 72 -2.35 -7.27 -13.39
C PRO A 72 -1.78 -6.54 -12.17
N VAL A 73 -2.41 -6.78 -11.00
CA VAL A 73 -1.88 -6.23 -9.74
C VAL A 73 -0.58 -6.93 -9.46
N ASP A 74 0.51 -6.17 -9.50
CA ASP A 74 1.83 -6.66 -9.15
C ASP A 74 1.84 -7.05 -7.66
N HIS A 75 2.22 -8.30 -7.36
CA HIS A 75 2.30 -8.86 -6.01
C HIS A 75 3.38 -9.94 -5.95
N LEU A 76 3.87 -10.22 -4.76
CA LEU A 76 4.84 -11.29 -4.51
C LEU A 76 4.10 -12.63 -4.39
N GLY A 77 4.67 -13.69 -4.97
CA GLY A 77 4.22 -15.05 -4.69
C GLY A 77 4.58 -15.50 -3.28
N GLU A 78 4.03 -16.65 -2.86
CA GLU A 78 4.23 -17.22 -1.52
C GLU A 78 5.72 -17.42 -1.20
N GLU A 79 6.50 -17.98 -2.14
CA GLU A 79 7.94 -18.19 -1.99
C GLU A 79 8.69 -16.87 -1.72
N HIS A 80 8.40 -15.84 -2.52
CA HIS A 80 9.00 -14.51 -2.34
C HIS A 80 8.65 -13.90 -0.99
N THR A 81 7.37 -14.00 -0.59
CA THR A 81 6.88 -13.47 0.70
C THR A 81 7.58 -14.18 1.85
N LYS A 82 7.66 -15.51 1.82
CA LYS A 82 8.37 -16.31 2.83
C LYS A 82 9.84 -15.93 2.93
N ALA A 83 10.54 -15.88 1.79
CA ALA A 83 11.95 -15.50 1.73
C ALA A 83 12.20 -14.09 2.29
N LEU A 84 11.32 -13.12 1.96
CA LEU A 84 11.40 -11.76 2.45
C LEU A 84 11.24 -11.67 3.97
N LEU A 85 10.22 -12.32 4.54
CA LEU A 85 9.91 -12.29 5.97
C LEU A 85 10.96 -13.01 6.82
N THR A 86 11.73 -13.91 6.22
CA THR A 86 12.81 -14.67 6.89
C THR A 86 14.21 -14.12 6.59
N ALA A 87 14.35 -13.14 5.71
CA ALA A 87 15.64 -12.59 5.27
C ALA A 87 16.47 -11.95 6.39
N TRP A 88 15.81 -11.44 7.44
CA TRP A 88 16.46 -11.05 8.68
C TRP A 88 16.46 -12.25 9.63
N GLY A 89 17.64 -12.71 10.01
CA GLY A 89 17.79 -13.78 10.99
C GLY A 89 17.35 -13.37 12.40
N THR A 90 17.62 -14.23 13.37
CA THR A 90 17.29 -14.02 14.79
C THR A 90 18.53 -13.82 15.68
N GLY A 91 19.73 -13.79 15.10
CA GLY A 91 21.00 -13.81 15.84
C GLY A 91 21.28 -12.55 16.65
N ASP A 92 20.86 -11.38 16.16
CA ASP A 92 21.08 -10.10 16.85
C ASP A 92 19.77 -9.30 17.01
N ALA A 93 19.73 -8.41 17.97
CA ALA A 93 18.55 -7.60 18.32
C ALA A 93 18.05 -6.78 17.11
N LYS A 94 18.95 -6.18 16.33
CA LYS A 94 18.60 -5.41 15.13
C LYS A 94 17.89 -6.28 14.08
N SER A 95 18.37 -7.50 13.88
CA SER A 95 17.76 -8.47 12.95
C SER A 95 16.39 -8.91 13.44
N ARG A 96 16.22 -9.21 14.74
CA ARG A 96 14.93 -9.57 15.34
C ARG A 96 13.92 -8.43 15.20
N ARG A 97 14.32 -7.18 15.51
CA ARG A 97 13.49 -6.00 15.30
C ARG A 97 13.06 -5.85 13.85
N ASN A 98 14.01 -5.94 12.91
CA ASN A 98 13.73 -5.77 11.48
C ASN A 98 12.81 -6.88 10.95
N ARG A 99 12.98 -8.10 11.43
CA ARG A 99 12.09 -9.23 11.11
C ARG A 99 10.67 -8.97 11.61
N MET A 100 10.49 -8.56 12.87
CA MET A 100 9.18 -8.25 13.42
C MET A 100 8.49 -7.12 12.66
N LEU A 101 9.24 -6.08 12.28
CA LEU A 101 8.74 -4.98 11.46
C LEU A 101 8.18 -5.47 10.12
N LEU A 102 8.90 -6.37 9.41
CA LEU A 102 8.41 -6.92 8.14
C LEU A 102 7.21 -7.83 8.32
N ILE A 103 7.17 -8.63 9.39
CA ILE A 103 6.00 -9.47 9.71
C ILE A 103 4.78 -8.59 9.94
N LEU A 104 4.91 -7.53 10.73
CA LEU A 104 3.80 -6.63 11.03
C LEU A 104 3.37 -5.83 9.79
N MET A 105 4.34 -5.36 8.97
CA MET A 105 4.08 -4.69 7.70
C MET A 105 3.22 -5.55 6.76
N TYR A 106 3.56 -6.84 6.65
CA TYR A 106 2.83 -7.77 5.81
C TYR A 106 1.44 -8.09 6.38
N ASP A 107 1.37 -8.51 7.65
CA ASP A 107 0.12 -8.99 8.25
C ASP A 107 -0.95 -7.90 8.33
N THR A 108 -0.55 -6.67 8.69
CA THR A 108 -1.47 -5.52 8.80
C THR A 108 -1.71 -4.80 7.46
N ALA A 109 -0.91 -5.08 6.45
CA ALA A 109 -0.89 -4.32 5.20
C ALA A 109 -0.80 -2.80 5.43
N ALA A 110 -0.10 -2.36 6.48
CA ALA A 110 0.04 -0.95 6.85
C ALA A 110 0.73 -0.15 5.74
N ARG A 111 0.38 1.15 5.63
CA ARG A 111 1.20 2.09 4.87
C ARG A 111 2.49 2.35 5.63
N ILE A 112 3.58 2.61 4.92
CA ILE A 112 4.89 2.82 5.55
C ILE A 112 4.87 3.93 6.61
N GLY A 113 4.15 5.03 6.37
CA GLY A 113 3.99 6.10 7.35
C GLY A 113 3.17 5.71 8.58
N GLU A 114 2.15 4.85 8.41
CA GLU A 114 1.38 4.30 9.53
C GLU A 114 2.26 3.41 10.40
N LEU A 115 3.10 2.57 9.79
CA LEU A 115 4.02 1.69 10.50
C LEU A 115 5.11 2.46 11.25
N ALA A 116 5.64 3.54 10.64
CA ALA A 116 6.65 4.40 11.27
C ALA A 116 6.11 5.18 12.48
N ALA A 117 4.82 5.49 12.47
CA ALA A 117 4.15 6.25 13.52
C ALA A 117 3.60 5.37 14.66
N LEU A 118 3.67 4.03 14.55
CA LEU A 118 3.13 3.13 15.58
C LEU A 118 3.81 3.34 16.93
N THR A 119 2.98 3.43 17.95
CA THR A 119 3.38 3.47 19.36
C THR A 119 2.93 2.21 20.11
N ILE A 120 3.35 2.08 21.36
CA ILE A 120 2.90 0.96 22.21
C ILE A 120 1.39 1.05 22.50
N ALA A 121 0.81 2.27 22.61
CA ALA A 121 -0.63 2.46 22.80
C ALA A 121 -1.48 1.91 21.65
N ASP A 122 -0.91 1.82 20.45
CA ASP A 122 -1.61 1.30 19.27
C ASP A 122 -1.73 -0.23 19.26
N VAL A 123 -1.07 -0.93 20.21
CA VAL A 123 -0.99 -2.38 20.27
C VAL A 123 -1.86 -2.94 21.36
N GLY A 124 -2.88 -3.72 20.99
CA GLY A 124 -3.70 -4.49 21.92
C GLY A 124 -3.33 -5.98 21.83
N MET A 125 -2.85 -6.54 22.95
CA MET A 125 -2.43 -7.96 23.02
C MET A 125 -3.53 -8.89 23.55
N ASP A 126 -4.66 -8.33 23.99
CA ASP A 126 -5.86 -9.10 24.39
C ASP A 126 -6.43 -9.87 23.19
N LYS A 127 -7.21 -10.91 23.48
CA LYS A 127 -7.86 -11.68 22.40
C LYS A 127 -9.16 -11.02 21.95
N PRO A 128 -9.32 -10.71 20.66
CA PRO A 128 -8.34 -10.83 19.56
C PRO A 128 -7.26 -9.75 19.61
N ALA A 129 -5.99 -10.17 19.42
CA ALA A 129 -4.88 -9.23 19.33
C ALA A 129 -5.08 -8.30 18.11
N ARG A 130 -4.71 -7.03 18.26
CA ARG A 130 -4.99 -6.00 17.28
C ARG A 130 -3.96 -4.88 17.26
N VAL A 131 -3.90 -4.17 16.15
CA VAL A 131 -3.13 -2.93 16.01
C VAL A 131 -4.03 -1.83 15.46
N THR A 132 -3.96 -0.64 16.04
CA THR A 132 -4.64 0.56 15.55
C THR A 132 -3.71 1.30 14.60
N LEU A 133 -4.10 1.46 13.35
CA LEU A 133 -3.32 2.18 12.33
C LEU A 133 -3.98 3.53 12.06
N THR A 134 -3.25 4.61 12.30
CA THR A 134 -3.71 5.98 12.05
C THR A 134 -3.11 6.52 10.76
N GLY A 135 -3.99 6.81 9.80
CA GLY A 135 -3.63 7.31 8.47
C GLY A 135 -3.73 8.84 8.35
N LYS A 136 -3.70 9.30 7.11
CA LYS A 136 -3.86 10.74 6.81
C LYS A 136 -5.16 11.30 7.38
N ARG A 137 -5.12 12.55 7.87
CA ARG A 137 -6.25 13.27 8.46
C ARG A 137 -6.80 12.63 9.74
N GLY A 138 -5.97 11.89 10.49
CA GLY A 138 -6.38 11.28 11.75
C GLY A 138 -7.35 10.10 11.63
N LYS A 139 -7.61 9.59 10.42
CA LYS A 139 -8.48 8.41 10.24
C LYS A 139 -7.76 7.16 10.74
N SER A 140 -8.35 6.53 11.74
CA SER A 140 -7.83 5.29 12.33
C SER A 140 -8.65 4.08 11.90
N ARG A 141 -7.97 2.92 11.86
CA ARG A 141 -8.61 1.62 11.68
C ARG A 141 -7.95 0.59 12.57
N VAL A 142 -8.73 -0.36 13.04
CA VAL A 142 -8.26 -1.50 13.83
C VAL A 142 -8.04 -2.69 12.91
N VAL A 143 -6.85 -3.28 12.99
CA VAL A 143 -6.48 -4.48 12.22
C VAL A 143 -6.24 -5.62 13.19
N PRO A 144 -7.00 -6.73 13.11
CA PRO A 144 -6.74 -7.91 13.93
C PRO A 144 -5.44 -8.58 13.48
N LEU A 145 -4.70 -9.13 14.43
CA LEU A 145 -3.47 -9.87 14.19
C LEU A 145 -3.73 -11.38 14.24
N GLY A 146 -3.12 -12.11 13.30
CA GLY A 146 -3.10 -13.57 13.36
C GLY A 146 -2.28 -14.07 14.56
N GLU A 147 -2.59 -15.29 15.04
CA GLU A 147 -1.96 -15.86 16.24
C GLU A 147 -0.43 -15.96 16.13
N ARG A 148 0.09 -16.27 14.94
CA ARG A 148 1.55 -16.30 14.71
C ARG A 148 2.17 -14.91 14.87
N THR A 149 1.54 -13.89 14.33
CA THR A 149 2.01 -12.49 14.45
C THR A 149 1.93 -12.03 15.89
N ARG A 150 0.86 -12.38 16.60
CA ARG A 150 0.70 -12.10 18.03
C ARG A 150 1.86 -12.69 18.84
N THR A 151 2.23 -13.95 18.60
CA THR A 151 3.35 -14.62 19.29
C THR A 151 4.69 -13.92 19.02
N HIS A 152 4.96 -13.56 17.78
CA HIS A 152 6.18 -12.81 17.41
C HIS A 152 6.19 -11.42 18.05
N LEU A 153 5.05 -10.74 18.10
CA LEU A 153 4.92 -9.41 18.68
C LEU A 153 5.07 -9.46 20.20
N ALA A 154 4.55 -10.48 20.89
CA ALA A 154 4.74 -10.68 22.32
C ALA A 154 6.23 -10.80 22.66
N ALA A 155 6.96 -11.67 21.96
CA ALA A 155 8.41 -11.83 22.18
C ALA A 155 9.19 -10.53 21.87
N TYR A 156 8.77 -9.79 20.84
CA TYR A 156 9.34 -8.48 20.51
C TYR A 156 9.12 -7.45 21.64
N LEU A 157 7.91 -7.40 22.20
CA LEU A 157 7.57 -6.47 23.29
C LEU A 157 8.36 -6.79 24.56
N GLU A 158 8.54 -8.07 24.89
CA GLU A 158 9.36 -8.50 26.02
C GLU A 158 10.83 -8.11 25.86
N GLU A 159 11.38 -8.21 24.66
CA GLU A 159 12.78 -7.88 24.39
C GLU A 159 13.04 -6.37 24.31
N PHE A 160 12.18 -5.64 23.59
CA PHE A 160 12.45 -4.22 23.24
C PHE A 160 11.72 -3.23 24.12
N HIS A 161 10.72 -3.67 24.86
CA HIS A 161 9.88 -2.87 25.76
C HIS A 161 9.68 -3.58 27.11
N PRO A 162 10.77 -4.01 27.79
CA PRO A 162 10.66 -4.73 29.04
C PRO A 162 10.15 -3.81 30.16
N GLY A 163 9.20 -4.31 30.95
CA GLY A 163 8.70 -3.65 32.14
C GLY A 163 7.66 -2.53 31.88
N PRO A 164 6.97 -2.08 32.95
CA PRO A 164 5.87 -1.12 32.85
C PRO A 164 6.27 0.25 32.32
N SER A 165 7.42 0.80 32.77
CA SER A 165 7.94 2.10 32.32
C SER A 165 8.38 2.12 30.86
N MET A 166 8.67 0.96 30.28
CA MET A 166 9.05 0.82 28.87
C MET A 166 7.82 0.61 27.96
N ARG A 167 6.64 0.42 28.56
CA ARG A 167 5.35 0.30 27.88
C ARG A 167 4.53 1.58 27.98
N ASP A 168 5.21 2.72 28.17
CA ASP A 168 4.57 4.02 28.05
C ASP A 168 3.91 4.15 26.68
N GLY A 169 2.65 4.56 26.67
CA GLY A 169 1.80 4.56 25.48
C GLY A 169 2.40 5.30 24.30
N ASP A 170 3.08 6.41 24.55
CA ASP A 170 3.66 7.26 23.50
C ASP A 170 5.00 6.75 22.95
N ARG A 171 5.55 5.68 23.55
CA ARG A 171 6.81 5.11 23.10
C ARG A 171 6.70 4.51 21.70
N PRO A 172 7.60 4.83 20.74
CA PRO A 172 7.59 4.23 19.41
C PRO A 172 7.71 2.70 19.47
N LEU A 173 6.82 1.99 18.79
CA LEU A 173 6.86 0.53 18.72
C LEU A 173 8.19 0.06 18.10
N PHE A 174 8.57 0.64 16.95
CA PHE A 174 9.84 0.35 16.29
C PHE A 174 10.80 1.53 16.44
N HIS A 175 11.91 1.28 17.13
CA HIS A 175 12.89 2.32 17.42
C HIS A 175 14.32 1.85 17.21
N SER A 176 15.23 2.79 17.15
CA SER A 176 16.67 2.60 17.29
C SER A 176 17.17 3.39 18.50
N THR A 177 18.26 2.95 19.10
CA THR A 177 18.93 3.72 20.15
C THR A 177 20.13 4.42 19.53
N ARG A 178 20.21 5.73 19.70
CA ARG A 178 21.35 6.55 19.29
C ARG A 178 21.78 7.43 20.47
N ASN A 179 23.02 7.32 20.89
CA ASN A 179 23.55 8.06 22.06
C ASN A 179 22.67 7.90 23.32
N GLY A 180 22.18 6.69 23.58
CA GLY A 180 21.30 6.42 24.72
C GLY A 180 19.84 6.87 24.53
N ALA A 181 19.53 7.67 23.53
CA ALA A 181 18.18 8.14 23.26
C ALA A 181 17.43 7.22 22.29
N ILE A 182 16.16 6.99 22.59
CA ILE A 182 15.23 6.24 21.74
C ILE A 182 14.78 7.14 20.60
N GLN A 183 14.94 6.66 19.38
CA GLN A 183 14.51 7.36 18.17
C GLN A 183 13.58 6.45 17.36
N PRO A 184 12.37 6.91 16.94
CA PRO A 184 11.51 6.15 16.09
C PRO A 184 12.22 5.83 14.75
N LEU A 185 11.89 4.71 14.14
CA LEU A 185 12.38 4.42 12.79
C LEU A 185 11.69 5.35 11.79
N SER A 186 12.49 6.08 11.02
CA SER A 186 11.98 6.91 9.93
C SER A 186 11.42 6.05 8.77
N VAL A 187 10.56 6.66 7.95
CA VAL A 187 10.04 6.04 6.72
C VAL A 187 11.17 5.54 5.82
N ASP A 188 12.21 6.35 5.63
CA ASP A 188 13.36 5.98 4.80
C ASP A 188 14.13 4.78 5.38
N ARG A 189 14.24 4.72 6.71
CA ARG A 189 14.90 3.59 7.38
C ARG A 189 14.09 2.30 7.23
N ILE A 190 12.77 2.37 7.30
CA ILE A 190 11.89 1.23 7.09
C ILE A 190 12.00 0.74 5.64
N ASP A 191 12.02 1.65 4.67
CA ASP A 191 12.19 1.32 3.26
C ASP A 191 13.55 0.66 2.98
N GLU A 192 14.61 1.15 3.62
CA GLU A 192 15.96 0.56 3.55
C GLU A 192 16.00 -0.86 4.15
N ILE A 193 15.32 -1.09 5.28
CA ILE A 193 15.20 -2.43 5.90
C ILE A 193 14.55 -3.41 4.94
N LEU A 194 13.46 -3.00 4.28
CA LEU A 194 12.74 -3.79 3.30
C LEU A 194 13.61 -4.11 2.07
N LYS A 195 14.25 -3.09 1.49
CA LYS A 195 15.16 -3.26 0.33
C LYS A 195 16.33 -4.18 0.66
N THR A 196 16.89 -4.05 1.85
CA THR A 196 17.97 -4.93 2.35
C THR A 196 17.49 -6.36 2.48
N ALA A 197 16.27 -6.58 3.00
CA ALA A 197 15.68 -7.92 3.10
C ALA A 197 15.51 -8.56 1.71
N ALA A 198 14.96 -7.82 0.75
CA ALA A 198 14.80 -8.28 -0.62
C ALA A 198 16.15 -8.64 -1.27
N ALA A 199 17.17 -7.80 -1.07
CA ALA A 199 18.52 -8.07 -1.58
C ALA A 199 19.17 -9.28 -0.93
N ARG A 200 18.94 -9.53 0.36
CA ARG A 200 19.39 -10.74 1.07
C ARG A 200 18.69 -11.98 0.54
N ALA A 201 17.37 -11.95 0.44
CA ALA A 201 16.57 -13.05 -0.11
C ALA A 201 17.04 -13.42 -1.52
N ARG A 202 17.28 -12.44 -2.38
CA ARG A 202 17.75 -12.64 -3.77
C ARG A 202 19.12 -13.30 -3.83
N ARG A 203 20.05 -12.93 -2.92
CA ARG A 203 21.39 -13.52 -2.87
C ARG A 203 21.43 -14.90 -2.22
N GLY A 204 20.39 -15.28 -1.48
CA GLY A 204 20.34 -16.51 -0.72
C GLY A 204 19.19 -17.42 -1.13
N THR A 205 18.08 -17.30 -0.44
CA THR A 205 16.98 -18.28 -0.48
C THR A 205 16.04 -18.15 -1.67
N CYS A 206 16.02 -17.00 -2.38
CA CYS A 206 15.07 -16.75 -3.46
C CYS A 206 15.69 -15.88 -4.56
N PRO A 207 16.50 -16.46 -5.47
CA PRO A 207 17.12 -15.70 -6.58
C PRO A 207 16.13 -15.03 -7.52
N SER A 208 14.89 -15.55 -7.59
CA SER A 208 13.79 -14.98 -8.37
C SER A 208 13.15 -13.73 -7.75
N MET A 209 13.59 -13.30 -6.54
CA MET A 209 13.07 -12.10 -5.87
C MET A 209 13.15 -10.88 -6.79
N PRO A 210 12.03 -10.16 -7.02
CA PRO A 210 12.03 -8.98 -7.87
C PRO A 210 13.06 -7.93 -7.44
N GLU A 211 13.65 -7.23 -8.43
CA GLU A 211 14.61 -6.17 -8.15
C GLU A 211 14.00 -5.01 -7.36
N ARG A 212 12.76 -4.66 -7.69
CA ARG A 212 12.04 -3.54 -7.07
C ARG A 212 11.01 -4.04 -6.08
N VAL A 213 11.42 -4.15 -4.82
CA VAL A 213 10.52 -4.42 -3.70
C VAL A 213 10.34 -3.12 -2.91
N HIS A 214 9.09 -2.72 -2.67
CA HIS A 214 8.73 -1.51 -1.95
C HIS A 214 7.51 -1.77 -1.06
N CYS A 215 7.28 -0.95 -0.05
CA CYS A 215 6.24 -1.17 0.97
C CYS A 215 4.83 -1.32 0.38
N HIS A 216 4.51 -0.56 -0.69
CA HIS A 216 3.21 -0.68 -1.33
C HIS A 216 3.01 -2.03 -2.06
N LEU A 217 4.11 -2.66 -2.54
CA LEU A 217 4.08 -4.02 -3.10
C LEU A 217 3.69 -5.03 -2.01
N ILE A 218 4.27 -4.93 -0.80
CA ILE A 218 3.93 -5.80 0.34
C ILE A 218 2.45 -5.70 0.70
N ARG A 219 1.93 -4.48 0.75
CA ARG A 219 0.51 -4.23 1.01
C ARG A 219 -0.39 -4.85 -0.06
N ARG A 220 -0.02 -4.76 -1.35
CA ARG A 220 -0.74 -5.42 -2.45
C ARG A 220 -0.66 -6.93 -2.35
N THR A 221 0.51 -7.46 -2.00
CA THR A 221 0.71 -8.90 -1.76
C THR A 221 -0.25 -9.39 -0.70
N ARG A 222 -0.30 -8.76 0.47
CA ARG A 222 -1.24 -9.17 1.54
C ARG A 222 -2.69 -9.11 1.10
N ALA A 223 -3.07 -8.05 0.39
CA ALA A 223 -4.43 -7.93 -0.14
C ALA A 223 -4.77 -9.04 -1.13
N MET A 224 -3.83 -9.40 -2.01
CA MET A 224 -4.01 -10.49 -2.96
C MET A 224 -4.07 -11.85 -2.26
N ASP A 225 -3.21 -12.09 -1.27
CA ASP A 225 -3.22 -13.34 -0.49
C ASP A 225 -4.54 -13.53 0.26
N LEU A 226 -5.07 -12.48 0.90
CA LEU A 226 -6.38 -12.50 1.53
C LEU A 226 -7.50 -12.77 0.53
N TYR A 227 -7.43 -12.14 -0.64
CA TYR A 227 -8.40 -12.35 -1.71
C TYR A 227 -8.38 -13.78 -2.23
N GLN A 228 -7.19 -14.34 -2.46
CA GLN A 228 -7.02 -15.73 -2.90
C GLN A 228 -7.45 -16.75 -1.84
N GLN A 229 -7.38 -16.38 -0.56
CA GLN A 229 -7.90 -17.17 0.56
C GLN A 229 -9.41 -17.07 0.74
N GLY A 230 -10.10 -16.30 -0.11
CA GLY A 230 -11.56 -16.17 -0.09
C GLY A 230 -12.10 -15.13 0.88
N VAL A 231 -11.24 -14.26 1.45
CA VAL A 231 -11.72 -13.16 2.31
C VAL A 231 -12.56 -12.20 1.47
N PRO A 232 -13.79 -11.86 1.91
CA PRO A 232 -14.65 -10.94 1.18
C PRO A 232 -14.00 -9.59 0.93
N LEU A 233 -14.13 -9.05 -0.28
CA LEU A 233 -13.47 -7.82 -0.69
C LEU A 233 -13.81 -6.60 0.19
N PRO A 234 -15.05 -6.40 0.68
CA PRO A 234 -15.35 -5.32 1.63
C PRO A 234 -14.50 -5.38 2.91
N LEU A 235 -14.20 -6.58 3.43
CA LEU A 235 -13.35 -6.76 4.61
C LEU A 235 -11.88 -6.43 4.28
N ILE A 236 -11.41 -6.82 3.09
CA ILE A 236 -10.07 -6.44 2.62
C ILE A 236 -9.97 -4.92 2.48
N MET A 237 -11.00 -4.26 1.93
CA MET A 237 -11.05 -2.79 1.83
C MET A 237 -10.98 -2.12 3.19
N GLN A 238 -11.74 -2.61 4.17
CA GLN A 238 -11.73 -2.10 5.54
C GLN A 238 -10.35 -2.27 6.18
N LEU A 239 -9.74 -3.44 6.06
CA LEU A 239 -8.40 -3.73 6.55
C LEU A 239 -7.37 -2.79 5.92
N LEU A 240 -7.47 -2.55 4.63
CA LEU A 240 -6.59 -1.63 3.91
C LEU A 240 -6.90 -0.14 4.22
N GLY A 241 -8.06 0.21 4.73
CA GLY A 241 -8.51 1.59 4.87
C GLY A 241 -8.63 2.28 3.51
N HIS A 242 -9.28 1.63 2.54
CA HIS A 242 -9.63 2.20 1.25
C HIS A 242 -11.02 2.84 1.32
N GLU A 243 -11.12 4.11 1.00
CA GLU A 243 -12.39 4.85 1.00
C GLU A 243 -13.23 4.62 -0.26
N SER A 244 -12.59 4.18 -1.35
CA SER A 244 -13.24 4.00 -2.64
C SER A 244 -13.08 2.58 -3.17
N MET A 245 -14.19 2.01 -3.65
CA MET A 245 -14.21 0.72 -4.34
C MET A 245 -13.36 0.73 -5.61
N SER A 246 -13.22 1.88 -6.27
CA SER A 246 -12.40 1.99 -7.49
C SER A 246 -10.93 1.65 -7.26
N THR A 247 -10.40 1.90 -6.06
CA THR A 247 -9.02 1.57 -5.70
C THR A 247 -8.82 0.06 -5.56
N THR A 248 -9.88 -0.68 -5.20
CA THR A 248 -9.83 -2.11 -4.95
C THR A 248 -10.41 -2.91 -6.12
N SER A 249 -11.16 -2.29 -7.04
CA SER A 249 -11.76 -2.94 -8.20
C SER A 249 -10.73 -3.62 -9.13
N ALA A 250 -9.46 -3.21 -9.08
CA ALA A 250 -8.38 -3.86 -9.79
C ALA A 250 -8.20 -5.34 -9.37
N PHE A 251 -8.57 -5.70 -8.14
CA PHE A 251 -8.49 -7.10 -7.65
C PHE A 251 -9.59 -7.99 -8.23
N TYR A 252 -10.78 -7.45 -8.53
CA TYR A 252 -11.87 -8.22 -9.14
C TYR A 252 -11.55 -8.75 -10.56
N ALA A 253 -10.66 -8.05 -11.27
CA ALA A 253 -10.26 -8.47 -12.62
C ALA A 253 -9.41 -9.76 -12.62
N PHE A 254 -9.05 -10.29 -11.43
CA PHE A 254 -8.12 -11.41 -11.26
C PHE A 254 -8.74 -12.59 -10.50
N ALA A 255 -10.07 -12.67 -10.40
CA ALA A 255 -10.72 -13.89 -9.94
C ALA A 255 -10.30 -15.04 -10.88
N THR A 256 -9.52 -15.98 -10.35
CA THR A 256 -9.14 -17.18 -11.08
C THR A 256 -10.32 -18.15 -11.15
N LEU A 257 -10.32 -19.03 -12.15
CA LEU A 257 -11.33 -20.09 -12.26
C LEU A 257 -11.38 -20.93 -10.99
N ASP A 258 -10.23 -21.17 -10.35
CA ASP A 258 -10.12 -21.92 -9.08
C ASP A 258 -10.79 -21.18 -7.91
N MET A 259 -10.66 -19.86 -7.83
CA MET A 259 -11.37 -19.05 -6.83
C MET A 259 -12.89 -19.09 -7.03
N MET A 260 -13.34 -19.01 -8.29
CA MET A 260 -14.76 -19.13 -8.62
C MET A 260 -15.28 -20.52 -8.25
N ARG A 261 -14.55 -21.57 -8.58
CA ARG A 261 -14.89 -22.94 -8.19
C ARG A 261 -15.00 -23.10 -6.67
N LYS A 262 -13.99 -22.67 -5.92
CA LYS A 262 -14.00 -22.72 -4.44
C LYS A 262 -15.17 -21.96 -3.84
N ALA A 263 -15.54 -20.81 -4.41
CA ALA A 263 -16.67 -20.02 -3.94
C ALA A 263 -18.00 -20.76 -4.21
N VAL A 264 -18.16 -21.39 -5.37
CA VAL A 264 -19.33 -22.20 -5.71
C VAL A 264 -19.42 -23.43 -4.82
N ASP A 265 -18.31 -24.15 -4.61
CA ASP A 265 -18.24 -25.33 -3.75
C ASP A 265 -18.59 -24.96 -2.29
N ALA A 266 -18.10 -23.82 -1.79
CA ALA A 266 -18.43 -23.33 -0.46
C ALA A 266 -19.89 -22.87 -0.29
N ALA A 267 -20.51 -22.37 -1.35
CA ALA A 267 -21.91 -21.98 -1.36
C ALA A 267 -22.86 -23.20 -1.45
N ASN A 268 -22.37 -24.35 -1.92
CA ASN A 268 -23.12 -25.58 -2.10
C ASN A 268 -22.43 -26.74 -1.35
N PRO A 269 -22.41 -26.76 0.00
CA PRO A 269 -21.66 -27.74 0.79
C PRO A 269 -22.25 -29.15 0.81
N GLY A 270 -23.32 -29.43 0.06
CA GLY A 270 -24.01 -30.72 0.02
C GLY A 270 -24.34 -31.17 -1.39
N PRO A 271 -24.75 -32.47 -1.57
CA PRO A 271 -25.25 -32.91 -2.85
C PRO A 271 -26.48 -32.08 -3.24
N CYS A 272 -26.43 -31.54 -4.46
CA CYS A 272 -27.52 -30.71 -4.97
C CYS A 272 -28.80 -31.58 -5.07
N LEU A 273 -29.75 -31.38 -4.16
CA LEU A 273 -31.01 -32.10 -4.11
C LEU A 273 -31.89 -31.93 -5.37
N LEU A 274 -31.46 -31.10 -6.31
CA LEU A 274 -32.18 -30.84 -7.58
C LEU A 274 -31.85 -31.85 -8.69
N TYR A 275 -30.92 -32.79 -8.47
CA TYR A 275 -30.46 -33.76 -9.47
C TYR A 275 -30.53 -35.22 -8.98
N THR A 276 -31.33 -35.51 -7.96
CA THR A 276 -31.67 -36.88 -7.55
C THR A 276 -33.08 -37.25 -7.96
#